data_b6d4849ed67047724572d9f982708279
#
_entry.id   b6d4849ed67047724572d9f982708279
#
_cell.length_a   1.000
_cell.length_b   1.000
_cell.length_c   1.000
_cell.angle_alpha   90.00
_cell.angle_beta   90.00
_cell.angle_gamma   90.00
#
_symmetry.space_group_name_H-M   'P 1'
#
loop_
_entity.id
_entity.type
_entity.pdbx_description
1 polymer ?
#
loop_
_entity_poly.entity_id
_entity_poly.type
_entity_poly.pdbx_seq_one_letter_code
_entity_poly.pdbx_strand_id
1 'polypeptide(L)'
;MVLRGTTNPWGLDWNDVGEMFFTGNVNGHLWHGIPGARYPRMHGQGFSFHVYDRIGLTADHLHHEGEWTDRRKFRDNAEGLTNELGGGHSHAGGMIYLGDNWPDEYRNTIFMSNTHGRRINNDILERQGSGYVGRHGRDFLISNQPWYKGVTQIYGPDGGVFMSDWPDLGECHDNDGSYRSSGRM
;
A
#
# COMPACT_ATOMS: atom_id res chain seq x y z
N MET A 1 -7.54 -9.49 20.19
CA MET A 1 -7.46 -8.33 19.27
C MET A 1 -6.09 -7.71 19.46
N VAL A 2 -5.28 -7.62 18.40
CA VAL A 2 -3.90 -7.14 18.49
C VAL A 2 -3.83 -5.61 18.43
N LEU A 3 -4.53 -4.99 17.50
CA LEU A 3 -4.60 -3.53 17.31
C LEU A 3 -6.00 -3.10 16.86
N ARG A 4 -6.28 -1.79 16.85
CA ARG A 4 -7.58 -1.23 16.48
C ARG A 4 -7.46 0.00 15.60
N GLY A 5 -8.44 0.23 14.75
CA GLY A 5 -8.53 1.41 13.90
C GLY A 5 -8.23 1.09 12.45
N THR A 6 -7.69 2.05 11.75
CA THR A 6 -7.45 2.08 10.31
C THR A 6 -8.74 2.05 9.46
N THR A 7 -8.58 2.17 8.15
CA THR A 7 -9.68 2.07 7.19
C THR A 7 -9.22 1.18 6.05
N ASN A 8 -10.00 0.14 5.76
CA ASN A 8 -9.72 -0.81 4.68
C ASN A 8 -8.27 -1.32 4.66
N PRO A 9 -7.75 -1.89 5.76
CA PRO A 9 -6.42 -2.47 5.74
C PRO A 9 -6.42 -3.69 4.80
N TRP A 10 -5.40 -3.77 3.96
CA TRP A 10 -5.23 -4.89 3.03
C TRP A 10 -3.75 -5.14 2.78
N GLY A 11 -3.21 -6.07 3.47
CA GLY A 11 -1.80 -6.45 3.46
C GLY A 11 -1.17 -6.30 4.82
N LEU A 12 -0.49 -7.33 5.24
CA LEU A 12 0.14 -7.46 6.54
C LEU A 12 1.36 -8.36 6.40
N ASP A 13 2.51 -7.88 6.87
CA ASP A 13 3.73 -8.67 6.88
C ASP A 13 4.68 -8.24 8.00
N TRP A 14 5.74 -9.00 8.23
CA TRP A 14 6.75 -8.77 9.26
C TRP A 14 8.13 -8.58 8.64
N ASN A 15 8.89 -7.65 9.20
CA ASN A 15 10.29 -7.50 8.85
C ASN A 15 11.17 -8.59 9.49
N ASP A 16 12.46 -8.55 9.19
CA ASP A 16 13.46 -9.54 9.63
C ASP A 16 13.67 -9.61 11.15
N VAL A 17 13.23 -8.59 11.90
CA VAL A 17 13.26 -8.58 13.37
C VAL A 17 11.88 -8.84 14.00
N GLY A 18 10.88 -9.17 13.19
CA GLY A 18 9.54 -9.54 13.66
C GLY A 18 8.62 -8.36 13.96
N GLU A 19 8.95 -7.16 13.51
CA GLU A 19 8.04 -6.01 13.59
C GLU A 19 7.01 -6.06 12.47
N MET A 20 5.76 -5.83 12.85
CA MET A 20 4.60 -5.94 11.95
C MET A 20 4.38 -4.64 11.18
N PHE A 21 4.08 -4.75 9.90
CA PHE A 21 3.64 -3.63 9.07
C PHE A 21 2.36 -4.01 8.33
N PHE A 22 1.51 -3.02 8.09
CA PHE A 22 0.30 -3.24 7.32
C PHE A 22 0.01 -2.05 6.40
N THR A 23 -0.68 -2.33 5.31
CA THR A 23 -1.04 -1.33 4.31
C THR A 23 -2.53 -1.00 4.38
N GLY A 24 -2.90 0.16 3.88
CA GLY A 24 -4.27 0.66 3.91
C GLY A 24 -4.67 1.34 2.61
N ASN A 25 -5.96 1.35 2.36
CA ASN A 25 -6.50 1.78 1.06
C ASN A 25 -7.03 3.21 1.04
N VAL A 26 -7.25 3.85 2.18
CA VAL A 26 -7.99 5.13 2.19
C VAL A 26 -7.24 6.25 2.90
N ASN A 27 -6.89 6.07 4.15
CA ASN A 27 -6.26 7.12 4.94
C ASN A 27 -4.85 6.71 5.38
N GLY A 28 -3.89 7.00 4.55
CA GLY A 28 -2.52 6.54 4.69
C GLY A 28 -2.31 5.13 4.15
N HIS A 29 -1.13 4.87 3.66
CA HIS A 29 -0.85 3.62 2.98
C HIS A 29 0.00 2.64 3.79
N LEU A 30 0.82 3.11 4.74
CA LEU A 30 1.75 2.27 5.48
C LEU A 30 1.77 2.60 6.97
N TRP A 31 1.65 1.56 7.78
CA TRP A 31 1.56 1.64 9.23
C TRP A 31 2.48 0.62 9.90
N HIS A 32 3.20 1.03 10.94
CA HIS A 32 3.85 0.12 11.86
C HIS A 32 2.81 -0.46 12.82
N GLY A 33 2.69 -1.77 12.85
CA GLY A 33 1.67 -2.49 13.60
C GLY A 33 2.12 -2.77 15.04
N ILE A 34 1.73 -1.93 15.98
CA ILE A 34 2.13 -2.04 17.39
C ILE A 34 1.00 -2.71 18.18
N PRO A 35 1.25 -3.81 18.89
CA PRO A 35 0.24 -4.45 19.73
C PRO A 35 -0.36 -3.49 20.78
N GLY A 36 -1.68 -3.48 20.86
CA GLY A 36 -2.42 -2.56 21.73
C GLY A 36 -2.69 -1.17 21.15
N ALA A 37 -2.04 -0.83 20.04
CA ALA A 37 -2.16 0.48 19.43
C ALA A 37 -3.54 0.74 18.82
N ARG A 38 -3.81 2.02 18.65
CA ARG A 38 -4.99 2.55 17.98
C ARG A 38 -4.58 3.50 16.87
N TYR A 39 -5.17 3.28 15.69
CA TYR A 39 -4.89 4.02 14.47
C TYR A 39 -6.08 4.91 14.10
N PRO A 40 -5.86 6.03 13.40
CA PRO A 40 -6.93 6.86 12.90
C PRO A 40 -7.82 6.08 11.92
N ARG A 41 -9.08 6.50 11.83
CA ARG A 41 -10.07 6.01 10.87
C ARG A 41 -10.54 7.19 10.03
N MET A 42 -10.97 6.90 8.80
CA MET A 42 -11.52 7.93 7.93
C MET A 42 -12.77 8.60 8.53
N HIS A 43 -13.64 7.79 9.13
CA HIS A 43 -14.88 8.24 9.76
C HIS A 43 -15.12 7.57 11.12
N GLY A 44 -15.93 8.20 11.96
CA GLY A 44 -16.40 7.60 13.21
C GLY A 44 -15.28 7.29 14.19
N GLN A 45 -14.46 8.26 14.47
CA GLN A 45 -13.37 8.16 15.44
C GLN A 45 -13.95 7.91 16.85
N GLY A 46 -14.26 6.65 17.14
CA GLY A 46 -14.80 6.26 18.44
C GLY A 46 -13.92 6.76 19.58
N PHE A 47 -14.53 7.39 20.54
CA PHE A 47 -13.87 7.83 21.76
C PHE A 47 -13.38 6.62 22.56
N SER A 48 -12.16 6.66 23.07
CA SER A 48 -11.67 5.67 24.02
C SER A 48 -10.98 6.39 25.17
N PHE A 49 -11.51 6.23 26.35
CA PHE A 49 -10.92 6.80 27.57
C PHE A 49 -9.58 6.19 27.95
N HIS A 50 -9.19 5.09 27.32
CA HIS A 50 -7.99 4.32 27.62
C HIS A 50 -6.84 4.53 26.63
N VAL A 51 -6.99 5.46 25.71
CA VAL A 51 -5.99 5.73 24.67
C VAL A 51 -5.62 7.21 24.70
N TYR A 52 -4.37 7.47 24.99
CA TYR A 52 -3.84 8.83 25.07
C TYR A 52 -3.82 9.50 23.70
N ASP A 53 -3.34 8.77 22.71
CA ASP A 53 -3.22 9.26 21.36
C ASP A 53 -3.32 8.11 20.33
N ARG A 54 -3.36 8.46 19.07
CA ARG A 54 -3.36 7.52 17.96
C ARG A 54 -1.97 7.45 17.36
N ILE A 55 -1.61 6.26 16.88
CA ILE A 55 -0.36 6.07 16.15
C ILE A 55 -0.39 6.87 14.87
N GLY A 56 0.66 7.63 14.62
CA GLY A 56 0.87 8.34 13.37
C GLY A 56 1.20 7.43 12.20
N LEU A 57 1.12 7.97 10.99
CA LEU A 57 1.55 7.28 9.78
C LEU A 57 3.04 6.97 9.83
N THR A 58 3.41 5.79 9.34
CA THR A 58 4.80 5.44 9.08
C THR A 58 5.28 6.09 7.78
N ALA A 59 4.46 6.04 6.75
CA ALA A 59 4.68 6.75 5.50
C ALA A 59 3.34 7.02 4.81
N ASP A 60 3.30 8.04 3.99
CA ASP A 60 2.14 8.36 3.16
C ASP A 60 2.62 8.90 1.81
N HIS A 61 2.28 8.19 0.75
CA HIS A 61 2.51 8.65 -0.61
C HIS A 61 1.49 9.73 -0.98
N LEU A 62 1.83 10.60 -1.89
CA LEU A 62 0.86 11.53 -2.45
C LEU A 62 -0.22 10.72 -3.19
N HIS A 63 -1.44 10.75 -2.68
CA HIS A 63 -2.54 9.99 -3.27
C HIS A 63 -2.88 10.50 -4.67
N HIS A 64 -3.05 11.80 -4.80
CA HIS A 64 -3.34 12.47 -6.06
C HIS A 64 -2.80 13.91 -6.03
N GLU A 65 -2.27 14.36 -7.14
CA GLU A 65 -2.00 15.77 -7.38
C GLU A 65 -3.28 16.46 -7.87
N GLY A 66 -3.82 17.40 -7.10
CA GLY A 66 -5.02 18.17 -7.44
C GLY A 66 -6.30 17.72 -6.75
N GLU A 67 -7.43 18.21 -7.22
CA GLU A 67 -8.72 17.97 -6.60
C GLU A 67 -9.29 16.58 -6.94
N TRP A 68 -9.93 15.96 -5.96
CA TRP A 68 -10.61 14.65 -6.07
C TRP A 68 -11.68 14.57 -7.15
N THR A 69 -12.12 15.71 -7.64
CA THR A 69 -13.22 15.81 -8.61
C THR A 69 -12.85 15.34 -10.02
N ASP A 70 -11.56 15.20 -10.33
CA ASP A 70 -11.13 14.79 -11.67
C ASP A 70 -10.42 13.44 -11.67
N ARG A 71 -11.08 12.42 -11.10
CA ARG A 71 -10.60 11.04 -10.99
C ARG A 71 -10.15 10.43 -12.33
N ARG A 72 -10.74 10.87 -13.45
CA ARG A 72 -10.40 10.36 -14.78
C ARG A 72 -9.02 10.80 -15.25
N LYS A 73 -8.59 12.00 -14.90
CA LYS A 73 -7.24 12.47 -15.23
C LYS A 73 -6.16 11.67 -14.52
N PHE A 74 -6.39 11.34 -13.25
CA PHE A 74 -5.42 10.53 -12.48
C PHE A 74 -5.36 9.08 -12.98
N ARG A 75 -6.44 8.56 -13.47
CA ARG A 75 -6.53 7.23 -14.03
C ARG A 75 -5.64 7.05 -15.27
N ASP A 76 -5.48 8.10 -16.06
CA ASP A 76 -4.77 8.07 -17.34
C ASP A 76 -3.35 8.65 -17.28
N ASN A 77 -3.01 9.34 -16.21
CA ASN A 77 -1.77 10.10 -16.10
C ASN A 77 -0.91 9.65 -14.92
N ALA A 78 0.03 8.75 -15.17
CA ALA A 78 1.09 8.41 -14.22
C ALA A 78 2.30 9.35 -14.34
N GLU A 79 2.07 10.63 -14.61
CA GLU A 79 3.09 11.64 -14.84
C GLU A 79 3.12 12.71 -13.74
N GLY A 80 4.18 13.52 -13.74
CA GLY A 80 4.34 14.66 -12.85
C GLY A 80 4.61 14.28 -11.40
N LEU A 81 4.31 15.21 -10.50
CA LEU A 81 4.63 15.09 -9.06
C LEU A 81 3.99 13.86 -8.40
N THR A 82 2.77 13.51 -8.78
CA THR A 82 2.10 12.29 -8.29
C THR A 82 2.93 11.05 -8.62
N ASN A 83 3.48 10.97 -9.84
CA ASN A 83 4.34 9.87 -10.24
C ASN A 83 5.66 9.86 -9.47
N GLU A 84 6.32 10.99 -9.33
CA GLU A 84 7.61 11.12 -8.64
C GLU A 84 7.51 10.72 -7.16
N LEU A 85 6.39 11.02 -6.53
CA LEU A 85 6.14 10.69 -5.12
C LEU A 85 5.47 9.33 -4.92
N GLY A 86 5.43 8.48 -5.94
CA GLY A 86 4.81 7.17 -5.87
C GLY A 86 3.31 7.20 -5.61
N GLY A 87 2.67 8.30 -6.01
CA GLY A 87 1.28 8.59 -5.70
C GLY A 87 0.28 7.66 -6.35
N GLY A 88 -0.93 7.77 -5.89
CA GLY A 88 -2.07 6.95 -6.25
C GLY A 88 -2.95 6.73 -5.03
N HIS A 89 -3.90 5.84 -5.15
CA HIS A 89 -4.85 5.52 -4.10
C HIS A 89 -5.00 4.01 -3.97
N SER A 90 -5.36 3.52 -2.78
CA SER A 90 -5.56 2.09 -2.54
C SER A 90 -4.26 1.29 -2.59
N HIS A 91 -3.52 1.32 -1.49
CA HIS A 91 -2.30 0.52 -1.33
C HIS A 91 -2.63 -0.83 -0.69
N ALA A 92 -2.49 -1.89 -1.47
CA ALA A 92 -2.93 -3.23 -1.10
C ALA A 92 -1.80 -4.26 -1.14
N GLY A 93 -1.98 -5.38 -0.43
CA GLY A 93 -1.11 -6.54 -0.52
C GLY A 93 0.31 -6.29 -0.03
N GLY A 94 0.46 -5.55 1.08
CA GLY A 94 1.78 -5.29 1.67
C GLY A 94 2.56 -6.58 1.92
N MET A 95 3.76 -6.68 1.35
CA MET A 95 4.70 -7.79 1.47
C MET A 95 6.09 -7.25 1.76
N ILE A 96 6.75 -7.73 2.80
CA ILE A 96 8.16 -7.44 3.07
C ILE A 96 9.01 -8.53 2.47
N TYR A 97 9.90 -8.15 1.54
CA TYR A 97 10.75 -9.12 0.88
C TYR A 97 11.90 -9.57 1.78
N LEU A 98 11.90 -10.83 2.18
CA LEU A 98 12.96 -11.46 2.97
C LEU A 98 13.69 -12.59 2.21
N GLY A 99 13.39 -12.74 0.92
CA GLY A 99 14.05 -13.71 0.05
C GLY A 99 15.44 -13.30 -0.38
N ASP A 100 16.04 -14.12 -1.23
CA ASP A 100 17.37 -13.93 -1.79
C ASP A 100 17.41 -14.08 -3.33
N ASN A 101 16.24 -14.15 -3.97
CA ASN A 101 16.15 -14.21 -5.43
C ASN A 101 16.28 -12.81 -6.09
N TRP A 102 15.93 -11.76 -5.35
CA TRP A 102 16.02 -10.38 -5.81
C TRP A 102 17.32 -9.73 -5.28
N PRO A 103 17.79 -8.66 -5.90
CA PRO A 103 18.93 -7.88 -5.38
C PRO A 103 18.79 -7.49 -3.91
N ASP A 104 19.91 -7.46 -3.20
CA ASP A 104 19.97 -7.18 -1.75
C ASP A 104 19.30 -5.86 -1.36
N GLU A 105 19.28 -4.89 -2.26
CA GLU A 105 18.63 -3.58 -2.04
C GLU A 105 17.13 -3.67 -1.75
N TYR A 106 16.47 -4.77 -2.18
CA TYR A 106 15.05 -5.02 -1.95
C TYR A 106 14.79 -5.80 -0.65
N ARG A 107 15.85 -6.37 -0.06
CA ARG A 107 15.67 -7.15 1.15
C ARG A 107 15.25 -6.28 2.32
N ASN A 108 14.26 -6.75 3.07
CA ASN A 108 13.66 -6.05 4.22
C ASN A 108 13.01 -4.69 3.88
N THR A 109 12.63 -4.51 2.62
CA THR A 109 11.79 -3.40 2.17
C THR A 109 10.37 -3.88 1.92
N ILE A 110 9.39 -2.99 1.99
CA ILE A 110 7.99 -3.35 1.79
C ILE A 110 7.52 -2.98 0.38
N PHE A 111 6.82 -3.92 -0.22
CA PHE A 111 6.18 -3.77 -1.53
C PHE A 111 4.67 -3.72 -1.34
N MET A 112 4.00 -2.85 -2.06
CA MET A 112 2.55 -2.72 -2.03
C MET A 112 2.00 -2.34 -3.39
N SER A 113 0.89 -2.95 -3.77
CA SER A 113 0.18 -2.59 -4.99
C SER A 113 -0.51 -1.25 -4.80
N ASN A 114 -0.16 -0.29 -5.61
CA ASN A 114 -0.87 0.98 -5.72
C ASN A 114 -1.91 0.84 -6.83
N THR A 115 -3.14 0.52 -6.43
CA THR A 115 -4.18 0.08 -7.35
C THR A 115 -4.57 1.16 -8.37
N HIS A 116 -4.71 2.40 -7.93
CA HIS A 116 -5.07 3.50 -8.83
C HIS A 116 -3.86 4.18 -9.46
N GLY A 117 -2.67 4.02 -8.86
CA GLY A 117 -1.41 4.44 -9.45
C GLY A 117 -0.85 3.47 -10.49
N ARG A 118 -1.49 2.32 -10.70
CA ARG A 118 -1.09 1.29 -11.67
C ARG A 118 0.36 0.82 -11.51
N ARG A 119 0.79 0.64 -10.26
CA ARG A 119 2.19 0.33 -9.94
C ARG A 119 2.32 -0.55 -8.72
N ILE A 120 3.52 -1.02 -8.50
CA ILE A 120 3.97 -1.54 -7.21
C ILE A 120 4.95 -0.54 -6.63
N ASN A 121 4.56 0.07 -5.52
CA ASN A 121 5.47 0.87 -4.74
C ASN A 121 6.41 -0.01 -3.93
N ASN A 122 7.62 0.50 -3.71
CA ASN A 122 8.58 -0.03 -2.77
C ASN A 122 8.95 1.05 -1.76
N ASP A 123 8.76 0.77 -0.48
CA ASP A 123 9.17 1.65 0.60
C ASP A 123 10.29 1.03 1.43
N ILE A 124 11.26 1.84 1.76
CA ILE A 124 12.39 1.49 2.62
C ILE A 124 11.98 1.77 4.06
N LEU A 125 12.05 0.76 4.92
CA LEU A 125 11.69 0.82 6.31
C LEU A 125 12.90 1.23 7.17
N GLU A 126 13.00 2.50 7.52
CA GLU A 126 14.07 3.01 8.38
C GLU A 126 13.64 3.04 9.85
N ARG A 127 14.40 2.38 10.71
CA ARG A 127 14.14 2.45 12.14
C ARG A 127 14.47 3.84 12.69
N GLN A 128 13.52 4.42 13.41
CA GLN A 128 13.68 5.70 14.09
C GLN A 128 13.23 5.58 15.55
N GLY A 129 14.19 5.48 16.47
CA GLY A 129 13.88 5.24 17.87
C GLY A 129 13.16 3.89 18.08
N SER A 130 11.98 3.94 18.68
CA SER A 130 11.11 2.77 18.88
C SER A 130 10.14 2.50 17.73
N GLY A 131 10.13 3.36 16.71
CA GLY A 131 9.24 3.26 15.56
C GLY A 131 10.00 3.15 14.24
N TYR A 132 9.28 3.38 13.15
CA TYR A 132 9.82 3.35 11.81
C TYR A 132 9.31 4.53 10.98
N VAL A 133 10.12 4.93 10.01
CA VAL A 133 9.75 5.85 8.93
C VAL A 133 9.88 5.08 7.62
N GLY A 134 8.81 5.05 6.85
CA GLY A 134 8.83 4.57 5.48
C GLY A 134 9.26 5.68 4.53
N ARG A 135 10.23 5.40 3.70
CA ARG A 135 10.65 6.31 2.64
C ARG A 135 10.35 5.70 1.30
N HIS A 136 9.72 6.47 0.44
CA HIS A 136 9.48 6.05 -0.92
C HIS A 136 10.80 5.69 -1.61
N GLY A 137 10.92 4.43 -2.01
CA GLY A 137 12.00 3.90 -2.82
C GLY A 137 11.66 4.01 -4.31
N ARG A 138 12.42 3.30 -5.12
CA ARG A 138 12.10 3.21 -6.54
C ARG A 138 10.89 2.29 -6.73
N ASP A 139 9.87 2.76 -7.46
CA ASP A 139 8.75 1.93 -7.87
C ASP A 139 9.23 0.66 -8.57
N PHE A 140 8.80 -0.49 -8.06
CA PHE A 140 9.26 -1.78 -8.56
C PHE A 140 8.68 -2.11 -9.94
N LEU A 141 7.43 -1.70 -10.16
CA LEU A 141 6.72 -1.88 -11.41
C LEU A 141 5.83 -0.67 -11.68
N ILE A 142 5.83 -0.19 -12.90
CA ILE A 142 4.85 0.77 -13.43
C ILE A 142 4.20 0.13 -14.64
N SER A 143 2.89 -0.08 -14.58
CA SER A 143 2.16 -0.72 -15.66
C SER A 143 1.76 0.27 -16.75
N ASN A 144 2.01 -0.09 -18.00
CA ASN A 144 1.51 0.62 -19.18
C ASN A 144 0.04 0.31 -19.47
N GLN A 145 -0.57 -0.62 -18.74
CA GLN A 145 -1.96 -1.04 -18.96
C GLN A 145 -2.88 -0.27 -18.01
N PRO A 146 -3.85 0.50 -18.53
CA PRO A 146 -4.74 1.32 -17.72
C PRO A 146 -5.64 0.50 -16.77
N TRP A 147 -5.87 -0.77 -17.09
CA TRP A 147 -6.70 -1.69 -16.30
C TRP A 147 -5.92 -2.49 -15.24
N TYR A 148 -4.62 -2.29 -15.11
CA TYR A 148 -3.86 -2.97 -14.07
C TYR A 148 -4.30 -2.52 -12.68
N LYS A 149 -4.66 -3.49 -11.83
CA LYS A 149 -5.04 -3.32 -10.43
C LYS A 149 -4.41 -4.43 -9.60
N GLY A 150 -3.16 -4.29 -9.25
CA GLY A 150 -2.51 -5.23 -8.35
C GLY A 150 -3.22 -5.28 -6.99
N VAL A 151 -3.32 -6.47 -6.40
CA VAL A 151 -4.06 -6.70 -5.16
C VAL A 151 -3.20 -7.33 -4.08
N THR A 152 -2.56 -8.45 -4.38
CA THR A 152 -1.81 -9.22 -3.37
C THR A 152 -0.48 -9.67 -3.95
N GLN A 153 0.56 -9.63 -3.12
CA GLN A 153 1.85 -10.24 -3.38
C GLN A 153 2.12 -11.31 -2.32
N ILE A 154 2.60 -12.47 -2.73
CA ILE A 154 2.98 -13.55 -1.83
C ILE A 154 4.20 -14.30 -2.36
N TYR A 155 4.97 -14.90 -1.46
CA TYR A 155 6.05 -15.80 -1.84
C TYR A 155 5.54 -17.11 -2.42
N GLY A 156 6.19 -17.57 -3.45
CA GLY A 156 6.10 -18.94 -3.91
C GLY A 156 7.06 -19.88 -3.15
N PRO A 157 6.89 -21.20 -3.34
CA PRO A 157 7.74 -22.19 -2.67
C PRO A 157 9.21 -22.16 -3.14
N ASP A 158 9.48 -21.51 -4.25
CA ASP A 158 10.81 -21.33 -4.85
C ASP A 158 11.44 -19.96 -4.49
N GLY A 159 10.80 -19.20 -3.59
CA GLY A 159 11.21 -17.83 -3.24
C GLY A 159 10.86 -16.77 -4.29
N GLY A 160 10.23 -17.17 -5.39
CA GLY A 160 9.63 -16.24 -6.35
C GLY A 160 8.42 -15.54 -5.74
N VAL A 161 8.04 -14.40 -6.29
CA VAL A 161 6.88 -13.64 -5.83
C VAL A 161 5.76 -13.72 -6.86
N PHE A 162 4.59 -14.16 -6.40
CA PHE A 162 3.36 -14.16 -7.18
C PHE A 162 2.55 -12.92 -6.85
N MET A 163 1.99 -12.30 -7.87
CA MET A 163 1.15 -11.12 -7.74
C MET A 163 -0.18 -11.34 -8.46
N SER A 164 -1.27 -11.11 -7.74
CA SER A 164 -2.59 -11.12 -8.35
C SER A 164 -2.94 -9.74 -8.90
N ASP A 165 -3.59 -9.73 -10.06
CA ASP A 165 -4.07 -8.54 -10.73
C ASP A 165 -5.58 -8.65 -11.00
N TRP A 166 -6.33 -7.65 -10.54
CA TRP A 166 -7.76 -7.50 -10.80
C TRP A 166 -7.97 -6.47 -11.90
N PRO A 167 -8.06 -6.86 -13.17
CA PRO A 167 -8.17 -5.91 -14.26
C PRO A 167 -9.47 -5.10 -14.20
N ASP A 168 -9.32 -3.81 -13.99
CA ASP A 168 -10.44 -2.88 -13.90
C ASP A 168 -10.00 -1.47 -14.31
N LEU A 169 -10.83 -0.75 -15.06
CA LEU A 169 -10.60 0.67 -15.38
C LEU A 169 -11.23 1.58 -14.34
N GLY A 170 -12.24 1.10 -13.63
CA GLY A 170 -12.98 1.87 -12.64
C GLY A 170 -12.19 2.14 -11.37
N GLU A 171 -12.68 3.10 -10.61
CA GLU A 171 -12.29 3.30 -9.22
C GLU A 171 -13.27 2.62 -8.27
N CYS A 172 -13.00 2.66 -6.97
CA CYS A 172 -13.67 1.89 -5.91
C CYS A 172 -15.20 1.77 -6.01
N HIS A 173 -15.87 2.74 -6.58
CA HIS A 173 -17.33 2.81 -6.66
C HIS A 173 -17.87 2.92 -8.09
N ASP A 174 -16.99 2.83 -9.07
CA ASP A 174 -17.40 2.84 -10.47
C ASP A 174 -17.95 1.47 -10.88
N ASN A 175 -18.95 1.48 -11.72
CA ASN A 175 -19.59 0.25 -12.22
C ASN A 175 -19.17 -0.10 -13.65
N ASP A 176 -18.33 0.72 -14.27
CA ASP A 176 -17.85 0.56 -15.63
C ASP A 176 -16.41 0.02 -15.67
N GLY A 177 -16.07 -0.69 -16.72
CA GLY A 177 -14.70 -1.08 -17.03
C GLY A 177 -14.20 -2.34 -16.34
N SER A 178 -15.05 -3.08 -15.66
CA SER A 178 -14.66 -4.36 -15.03
C SER A 178 -14.44 -5.46 -16.08
N TYR A 179 -13.25 -6.05 -16.06
CA TYR A 179 -12.88 -7.16 -16.95
C TYR A 179 -12.89 -8.49 -16.19
N ARG A 180 -14.06 -8.93 -15.74
CA ARG A 180 -14.26 -10.05 -14.82
C ARG A 180 -13.67 -11.40 -15.25
N SER A 181 -13.42 -11.59 -16.53
CA SER A 181 -12.86 -12.83 -17.09
C SER A 181 -11.35 -12.79 -17.32
N SER A 182 -10.67 -11.72 -16.96
CA SER A 182 -9.27 -11.48 -17.31
C SER A 182 -8.33 -11.30 -16.10
N GLY A 183 -8.74 -11.80 -14.93
CA GLY A 183 -7.85 -11.86 -13.76
C GLY A 183 -6.54 -12.57 -14.09
N ARG A 184 -5.43 -12.05 -13.56
CA ARG A 184 -4.07 -12.54 -13.82
C ARG A 184 -3.33 -12.83 -12.52
N MET A 185 -2.36 -13.71 -12.66
CA MET A 185 -1.41 -14.02 -11.59
C MET A 185 0.00 -14.11 -12.19
#